data_e8ecfbb0ffe5d9554a649b95fc29a723
#
_entry.id   e8ecfbb0ffe5d9554a649b95fc29a723
#
_cell.length_a   1.000
_cell.length_b   1.000
_cell.length_c   1.000
_cell.angle_alpha   90.00
_cell.angle_beta   90.00
_cell.angle_gamma   90.00
#
_symmetry.space_group_name_H-M   'P 1'
#
loop_
_entity.id
_entity.type
_entity.pdbx_description
1 polymer ?
#
loop_
_entity_poly.entity_id
_entity_poly.type
_entity_poly.pdbx_seq_one_letter_code
_entity_poly.pdbx_strand_id
1 'polypeptide(L)'
;MKPADDAAQLLELFGIAHAGRMASHSPIDGAAIGRVTAGDADLACERAAGAFEAWRRVPAPKRGELVRLLGEELRQAKPLLAKMVTLEAGKIMAESLGEVQEMIDICDFAVGLSRQLHGLTIASERPEHRMMEQWHPLGPVLVISAFNFPVAVWAWNAALALVCGNPVIWKPSEKTPLCAELVMQLMRRAIRRFGDAPECLAQVVQGDRHVGAEMVRDPRIALVSATGSTKMGRMVAPVVAKRFGRSLLELGGNNAAIVCPSADLDLTERAILFSAVGTAGQRCTTLRRLIAHESVADELVERLKRLFGAVEIGDPRDSGVLVGPLIDGAAMNVMRTALTTAKKRKGFVWGGEEVEAVAGGHYVRPAIVEMKRQDGPMLQETFAPILYVLRYRELDEAIALNNGVTQGLSSSIFTTDVREAERFMAASGSDCGIANVNIGPSGAEIGGAFGGEKETGGGRESGSDSWRAYMRRQTNTVNYGSELPLAQGVRFDIAP
;
A
#
# COMPACT_ATOMS: atom_id res chain seq x y z
N MET A 1 7.00 28.04 -12.44
CA MET A 1 7.87 27.13 -13.23
C MET A 1 7.01 25.99 -13.77
N LYS A 2 7.24 25.51 -15.00
CA LYS A 2 6.47 24.37 -15.52
C LYS A 2 6.86 23.08 -14.79
N PRO A 3 5.95 22.10 -14.61
CA PRO A 3 6.28 20.81 -14.01
C PRO A 3 7.51 20.11 -14.65
N ALA A 4 7.66 20.23 -15.96
CA ALA A 4 8.80 19.68 -16.69
C ALA A 4 10.14 20.31 -16.29
N ASP A 5 10.18 21.62 -16.06
CA ASP A 5 11.41 22.33 -15.65
C ASP A 5 11.82 21.91 -14.22
N ASP A 6 10.84 21.82 -13.31
CA ASP A 6 11.04 21.34 -11.94
C ASP A 6 11.58 19.90 -11.91
N ALA A 7 11.00 19.02 -12.73
CA ALA A 7 11.44 17.62 -12.82
C ALA A 7 12.86 17.52 -13.40
N ALA A 8 13.18 18.31 -14.45
CA ALA A 8 14.51 18.33 -15.06
C ALA A 8 15.59 18.71 -14.04
N GLN A 9 15.35 19.76 -13.23
CA GLN A 9 16.26 20.16 -12.16
C GLN A 9 16.48 19.05 -11.12
N LEU A 10 15.41 18.34 -10.71
CA LEU A 10 15.52 17.23 -9.76
C LEU A 10 16.32 16.08 -10.35
N LEU A 11 16.07 15.70 -11.60
CA LEU A 11 16.78 14.61 -12.26
C LEU A 11 18.28 14.93 -12.40
N GLU A 12 18.62 16.17 -12.77
CA GLU A 12 20.02 16.64 -12.84
C GLU A 12 20.68 16.56 -11.45
N LEU A 13 20.02 17.07 -10.39
CA LEU A 13 20.54 17.04 -9.03
C LEU A 13 20.83 15.62 -8.52
N PHE A 14 20.03 14.64 -8.95
CA PHE A 14 20.24 13.22 -8.61
C PHE A 14 21.16 12.50 -9.59
N GLY A 15 21.64 13.17 -10.66
CA GLY A 15 22.49 12.56 -11.68
C GLY A 15 21.80 11.49 -12.52
N ILE A 16 20.48 11.66 -12.74
CA ILE A 16 19.65 10.72 -13.51
C ILE A 16 19.58 11.22 -14.96
N ALA A 17 20.02 10.38 -15.90
CA ALA A 17 19.95 10.69 -17.33
C ALA A 17 18.49 10.66 -17.82
N HIS A 18 18.10 11.62 -18.64
CA HIS A 18 16.77 11.72 -19.27
C HIS A 18 16.65 10.82 -20.52
N ALA A 19 17.37 9.69 -20.55
CA ALA A 19 17.42 8.80 -21.70
C ALA A 19 16.38 7.68 -21.57
N GLY A 20 15.75 7.34 -22.68
CA GLY A 20 14.82 6.21 -22.72
C GLY A 20 13.59 6.45 -23.62
N ARG A 21 12.83 5.38 -23.84
CA ARG A 21 11.63 5.43 -24.70
C ARG A 21 10.34 5.60 -23.92
N MET A 22 10.33 5.25 -22.62
CA MET A 22 9.14 5.37 -21.78
C MET A 22 9.07 6.76 -21.19
N ALA A 23 8.06 7.53 -21.58
CA ALA A 23 7.83 8.89 -21.07
C ALA A 23 7.04 8.83 -19.75
N SER A 24 7.44 9.66 -18.77
CA SER A 24 6.62 9.99 -17.60
C SER A 24 5.92 11.33 -17.87
N HIS A 25 4.68 11.45 -17.43
CA HIS A 25 3.85 12.65 -17.59
C HIS A 25 3.39 13.16 -16.23
N SER A 26 3.38 14.47 -16.07
CA SER A 26 2.78 15.08 -14.88
C SER A 26 1.26 15.13 -15.02
N PRO A 27 0.50 14.69 -14.03
CA PRO A 27 -0.96 14.87 -14.02
C PRO A 27 -1.37 16.34 -13.83
N ILE A 28 -0.43 17.22 -13.44
CA ILE A 28 -0.69 18.65 -13.21
C ILE A 28 -1.11 19.34 -14.52
N ASP A 29 -0.39 19.07 -15.62
CA ASP A 29 -0.61 19.73 -16.93
C ASP A 29 -0.56 18.74 -18.11
N GLY A 30 -0.45 17.44 -17.85
CA GLY A 30 -0.34 16.40 -18.87
C GLY A 30 1.00 16.36 -19.62
N ALA A 31 1.93 17.28 -19.33
CA ALA A 31 3.21 17.37 -20.04
C ALA A 31 4.16 16.23 -19.66
N ALA A 32 5.01 15.83 -20.61
CA ALA A 32 6.10 14.92 -20.33
C ALA A 32 7.15 15.59 -19.43
N ILE A 33 7.53 14.91 -18.33
CA ILE A 33 8.46 15.42 -17.31
C ILE A 33 9.79 14.66 -17.26
N GLY A 34 9.92 13.59 -18.01
CA GLY A 34 11.13 12.80 -18.11
C GLY A 34 10.93 11.50 -18.88
N ARG A 35 12.00 10.73 -19.01
CA ARG A 35 11.99 9.44 -19.72
C ARG A 35 12.84 8.43 -18.97
N VAL A 36 12.45 7.16 -19.04
CA VAL A 36 13.19 6.04 -18.48
C VAL A 36 13.39 4.95 -19.53
N THR A 37 14.39 4.10 -19.29
CA THR A 37 14.68 2.93 -20.13
C THR A 37 14.03 1.70 -19.52
N ALA A 38 13.39 0.88 -20.34
CA ALA A 38 12.86 -0.41 -19.91
C ALA A 38 13.98 -1.32 -19.41
N GLY A 39 13.73 -2.01 -18.31
CA GLY A 39 14.66 -2.98 -17.72
C GLY A 39 14.51 -4.36 -18.34
N ASP A 40 15.51 -5.20 -18.10
CA ASP A 40 15.53 -6.62 -18.47
C ASP A 40 15.07 -7.46 -17.25
N ALA A 41 13.92 -8.10 -17.38
CA ALA A 41 13.28 -8.88 -16.31
C ALA A 41 14.10 -10.14 -15.96
N ASP A 42 14.58 -10.87 -16.96
CA ASP A 42 15.32 -12.12 -16.76
C ASP A 42 16.66 -11.86 -16.08
N LEU A 43 17.40 -10.87 -16.57
CA LEU A 43 18.67 -10.46 -15.99
C LEU A 43 18.53 -9.95 -14.55
N ALA A 44 17.44 -9.23 -14.25
CA ALA A 44 17.18 -8.76 -12.88
C ALA A 44 16.91 -9.93 -11.93
N CYS A 45 16.13 -10.92 -12.37
CA CYS A 45 15.86 -12.13 -11.58
C CYS A 45 17.14 -12.96 -11.35
N GLU A 46 17.98 -13.12 -12.36
CA GLU A 46 19.28 -13.80 -12.26
C GLU A 46 20.19 -13.13 -11.22
N ARG A 47 20.35 -11.81 -11.34
CA ARG A 47 21.20 -11.01 -10.43
C ARG A 47 20.67 -11.03 -8.99
N ALA A 48 19.34 -10.98 -8.80
CA ALA A 48 18.76 -11.08 -7.48
C ALA A 48 19.01 -12.47 -6.85
N ALA A 49 18.92 -13.54 -7.64
CA ALA A 49 19.24 -14.89 -7.16
C ALA A 49 20.70 -14.99 -6.70
N GLY A 50 21.63 -14.40 -7.45
CA GLY A 50 23.05 -14.33 -7.06
C GLY A 50 23.27 -13.50 -5.78
N ALA A 51 22.62 -12.33 -5.69
CA ALA A 51 22.71 -11.47 -4.51
C ALA A 51 22.15 -12.15 -3.25
N PHE A 52 21.12 -12.98 -3.38
CA PHE A 52 20.54 -13.73 -2.27
C PHE A 52 21.56 -14.67 -1.61
N GLU A 53 22.38 -15.38 -2.38
CA GLU A 53 23.38 -16.32 -1.85
C GLU A 53 24.39 -15.65 -0.93
N ALA A 54 24.74 -14.40 -1.18
CA ALA A 54 25.62 -13.62 -0.32
C ALA A 54 24.85 -12.98 0.85
N TRP A 55 23.72 -12.30 0.56
CA TRP A 55 23.01 -11.48 1.56
C TRP A 55 22.38 -12.30 2.68
N ARG A 56 21.87 -13.49 2.40
CA ARG A 56 21.30 -14.39 3.42
C ARG A 56 22.26 -14.82 4.50
N ARG A 57 23.58 -14.71 4.26
CA ARG A 57 24.65 -15.06 5.21
C ARG A 57 25.04 -13.88 6.09
N VAL A 58 24.69 -12.66 5.73
CA VAL A 58 24.98 -11.46 6.51
C VAL A 58 24.09 -11.47 7.76
N PRO A 59 24.63 -11.26 8.98
CA PRO A 59 23.82 -11.22 10.21
C PRO A 59 22.75 -10.14 10.15
N ALA A 60 21.55 -10.41 10.70
CA ALA A 60 20.41 -9.51 10.62
C ALA A 60 20.70 -8.10 11.15
N PRO A 61 21.39 -7.89 12.30
CA PRO A 61 21.74 -6.55 12.75
C PRO A 61 22.66 -5.78 11.78
N LYS A 62 23.53 -6.49 11.06
CA LYS A 62 24.35 -5.89 10.02
C LYS A 62 23.52 -5.50 8.80
N ARG A 63 22.51 -6.30 8.42
CA ARG A 63 21.55 -5.94 7.38
C ARG A 63 20.73 -4.71 7.78
N GLY A 64 20.37 -4.59 9.08
CA GLY A 64 19.74 -3.40 9.63
C GLY A 64 20.56 -2.13 9.47
N GLU A 65 21.90 -2.22 9.47
CA GLU A 65 22.77 -1.08 9.23
C GLU A 65 22.58 -0.50 7.81
N LEU A 66 22.44 -1.34 6.79
CA LEU A 66 22.13 -0.86 5.43
C LEU A 66 20.80 -0.10 5.39
N VAL A 67 19.77 -0.63 6.06
CA VAL A 67 18.45 0.01 6.12
C VAL A 67 18.51 1.33 6.90
N ARG A 68 19.32 1.41 7.95
CA ARG A 68 19.59 2.66 8.68
C ARG A 68 20.21 3.72 7.77
N LEU A 69 21.20 3.34 6.98
CA LEU A 69 21.85 4.23 6.01
C LEU A 69 20.86 4.71 4.94
N LEU A 70 19.97 3.83 4.45
CA LEU A 70 18.88 4.23 3.55
C LEU A 70 17.95 5.28 4.21
N GLY A 71 17.55 5.06 5.46
CA GLY A 71 16.73 6.01 6.22
C GLY A 71 17.39 7.38 6.35
N GLU A 72 18.73 7.45 6.50
CA GLU A 72 19.48 8.72 6.53
C GLU A 72 19.46 9.43 5.16
N GLU A 73 19.68 8.71 4.06
CA GLU A 73 19.61 9.27 2.70
C GLU A 73 18.21 9.82 2.42
N LEU A 74 17.16 9.08 2.84
CA LEU A 74 15.76 9.51 2.70
C LEU A 74 15.47 10.79 3.51
N ARG A 75 15.94 10.89 4.75
CA ARG A 75 15.76 12.10 5.59
C ARG A 75 16.38 13.33 4.93
N GLN A 76 17.59 13.19 4.41
CA GLN A 76 18.30 14.29 3.75
C GLN A 76 17.60 14.71 2.44
N ALA A 77 17.07 13.75 1.68
CA ALA A 77 16.45 14.00 0.40
C ALA A 77 14.93 14.25 0.48
N LYS A 78 14.32 14.19 1.68
CA LYS A 78 12.86 14.22 1.86
C LYS A 78 12.13 15.32 1.07
N PRO A 79 12.53 16.60 1.11
CA PRO A 79 11.83 17.64 0.37
C PRO A 79 11.92 17.47 -1.14
N LEU A 80 13.07 17.00 -1.65
CA LEU A 80 13.32 16.81 -3.09
C LEU A 80 12.54 15.62 -3.63
N LEU A 81 12.54 14.50 -2.89
CA LEU A 81 11.77 13.31 -3.26
C LEU A 81 10.26 13.60 -3.19
N ALA A 82 9.78 14.29 -2.15
CA ALA A 82 8.38 14.72 -2.04
C ALA A 82 7.96 15.62 -3.24
N LYS A 83 8.85 16.53 -3.67
CA LYS A 83 8.59 17.36 -4.85
C LYS A 83 8.40 16.50 -6.11
N MET A 84 9.21 15.45 -6.31
CA MET A 84 9.02 14.52 -7.43
C MET A 84 7.71 13.74 -7.33
N VAL A 85 7.32 13.28 -6.13
CA VAL A 85 6.02 12.63 -5.89
C VAL A 85 4.87 13.57 -6.27
N THR A 86 4.94 14.84 -5.89
CA THR A 86 3.94 15.85 -6.29
C THR A 86 3.88 16.01 -7.80
N LEU A 87 5.02 16.11 -8.47
CA LEU A 87 5.08 16.30 -9.93
C LEU A 87 4.55 15.09 -10.71
N GLU A 88 4.80 13.88 -10.26
CA GLU A 88 4.53 12.65 -11.00
C GLU A 88 3.21 11.99 -10.61
N ALA A 89 2.77 12.13 -9.35
CA ALA A 89 1.52 11.55 -8.86
C ALA A 89 0.38 12.58 -8.65
N GLY A 90 0.67 13.88 -8.71
CA GLY A 90 -0.33 14.95 -8.54
C GLY A 90 -0.81 15.15 -7.10
N LYS A 91 -0.10 14.60 -6.11
CA LYS A 91 -0.41 14.77 -4.68
C LYS A 91 0.03 16.17 -4.22
N ILE A 92 -0.72 16.77 -3.30
CA ILE A 92 -0.27 18.02 -2.66
C ILE A 92 1.04 17.79 -1.88
N MET A 93 1.83 18.85 -1.73
CA MET A 93 3.16 18.74 -1.11
C MET A 93 3.11 18.15 0.31
N ALA A 94 2.09 18.46 1.09
CA ALA A 94 1.92 17.92 2.44
C ALA A 94 1.75 16.39 2.44
N GLU A 95 0.95 15.84 1.52
CA GLU A 95 0.77 14.40 1.35
C GLU A 95 2.05 13.72 0.84
N SER A 96 2.76 14.35 -0.09
CA SER A 96 4.03 13.84 -0.61
C SER A 96 5.13 13.81 0.45
N LEU A 97 5.21 14.82 1.31
CA LEU A 97 6.11 14.83 2.48
C LEU A 97 5.74 13.74 3.49
N GLY A 98 4.45 13.51 3.70
CA GLY A 98 3.94 12.41 4.54
C GLY A 98 4.34 11.06 3.98
N GLU A 99 4.20 10.83 2.68
CA GLU A 99 4.58 9.58 2.03
C GLU A 99 6.09 9.28 2.18
N VAL A 100 6.96 10.28 1.99
CA VAL A 100 8.40 10.10 2.23
C VAL A 100 8.70 9.89 3.72
N GLN A 101 7.89 10.47 4.64
CA GLN A 101 8.03 10.18 6.06
C GLN A 101 7.76 8.70 6.37
N GLU A 102 6.73 8.11 5.78
CA GLU A 102 6.44 6.67 5.93
C GLU A 102 7.62 5.79 5.50
N MET A 103 8.36 6.18 4.44
CA MET A 103 9.60 5.48 4.05
C MET A 103 10.67 5.52 5.14
N ILE A 104 10.81 6.67 5.80
CA ILE A 104 11.78 6.87 6.88
C ILE A 104 11.38 6.02 8.09
N ASP A 105 10.11 6.09 8.47
CA ASP A 105 9.59 5.44 9.66
C ASP A 105 9.67 3.90 9.54
N ILE A 106 9.41 3.33 8.37
CA ILE A 106 9.59 1.88 8.16
C ILE A 106 11.07 1.49 8.19
N CYS A 107 11.99 2.34 7.76
CA CYS A 107 13.42 2.07 7.93
C CYS A 107 13.78 2.00 9.42
N ASP A 108 13.29 2.93 10.24
CA ASP A 108 13.54 2.92 11.69
C ASP A 108 12.93 1.68 12.36
N PHE A 109 11.70 1.31 11.98
CA PHE A 109 11.07 0.07 12.44
C PHE A 109 11.90 -1.17 12.08
N ALA A 110 12.33 -1.30 10.82
CA ALA A 110 13.10 -2.43 10.34
C ALA A 110 14.49 -2.53 11.00
N VAL A 111 15.12 -1.41 11.34
CA VAL A 111 16.36 -1.39 12.12
C VAL A 111 16.16 -2.02 13.49
N GLY A 112 15.11 -1.63 14.22
CA GLY A 112 14.74 -2.26 15.49
C GLY A 112 14.43 -3.74 15.33
N LEU A 113 13.66 -4.09 14.30
CA LEU A 113 13.28 -5.47 13.96
C LEU A 113 14.50 -6.36 13.68
N SER A 114 15.60 -5.83 13.14
CA SER A 114 16.80 -6.60 12.82
C SER A 114 17.38 -7.40 14.01
N ARG A 115 17.02 -7.02 15.24
CA ARG A 115 17.39 -7.70 16.48
C ARG A 115 16.25 -8.51 17.11
N GLN A 116 15.09 -8.57 16.46
CA GLN A 116 13.87 -9.19 16.97
C GLN A 116 13.33 -10.31 16.04
N LEU A 117 14.13 -10.77 15.07
CA LEU A 117 13.77 -11.89 14.18
C LEU A 117 13.95 -13.23 14.93
N HIS A 118 13.31 -13.37 16.09
CA HIS A 118 13.42 -14.52 16.95
C HIS A 118 12.33 -15.56 16.65
N GLY A 119 12.65 -16.83 16.90
CA GLY A 119 11.70 -17.93 16.89
C GLY A 119 11.34 -18.38 18.30
N LEU A 120 10.85 -19.61 18.41
CA LEU A 120 10.40 -20.22 19.66
C LEU A 120 11.34 -21.34 20.10
N THR A 121 11.56 -21.48 21.41
CA THR A 121 12.05 -22.70 22.02
C THR A 121 10.83 -23.43 22.58
N ILE A 122 10.65 -24.70 22.20
CA ILE A 122 9.43 -25.46 22.44
C ILE A 122 9.82 -26.73 23.23
N ALA A 123 8.98 -27.14 24.22
CA ALA A 123 9.19 -28.37 24.95
C ALA A 123 9.09 -29.56 24.01
N SER A 124 10.05 -30.52 24.14
CA SER A 124 10.03 -31.76 23.40
C SER A 124 9.23 -32.82 24.19
N GLU A 125 8.55 -33.71 23.48
CA GLU A 125 7.92 -34.90 24.05
C GLU A 125 8.93 -36.02 24.40
N ARG A 126 10.19 -35.86 23.97
CA ARG A 126 11.25 -36.83 24.15
C ARG A 126 12.27 -36.36 25.18
N PRO A 127 12.76 -37.22 26.08
CA PRO A 127 13.86 -36.87 26.97
C PRO A 127 15.12 -36.51 26.16
N GLU A 128 15.93 -35.65 26.70
CA GLU A 128 17.21 -35.20 26.08
C GLU A 128 17.07 -34.66 24.66
N HIS A 129 15.91 -34.09 24.33
CA HIS A 129 15.68 -33.40 23.05
C HIS A 129 15.29 -31.94 23.28
N ARG A 130 15.71 -31.09 22.36
CA ARG A 130 15.33 -29.69 22.28
C ARG A 130 14.65 -29.41 20.95
N MET A 131 13.48 -28.82 20.97
CA MET A 131 12.76 -28.40 19.79
C MET A 131 12.71 -26.88 19.70
N MET A 132 12.83 -26.32 18.50
CA MET A 132 12.72 -24.89 18.26
C MET A 132 12.17 -24.60 16.87
N GLU A 133 11.61 -23.41 16.73
CA GLU A 133 11.30 -22.81 15.43
C GLU A 133 12.26 -21.66 15.16
N GLN A 134 12.74 -21.58 13.93
CA GLN A 134 13.63 -20.52 13.46
C GLN A 134 13.10 -19.91 12.18
N TRP A 135 13.43 -18.63 11.97
CA TRP A 135 13.11 -17.90 10.76
C TRP A 135 14.33 -17.69 9.92
N HIS A 136 14.23 -18.02 8.62
CA HIS A 136 15.32 -17.89 7.64
C HIS A 136 14.87 -17.02 6.46
N PRO A 137 15.81 -16.33 5.79
CA PRO A 137 15.51 -15.62 4.55
C PRO A 137 14.76 -16.48 3.54
N LEU A 138 13.80 -15.87 2.84
CA LEU A 138 12.94 -16.61 1.92
C LEU A 138 13.53 -16.76 0.53
N GLY A 139 14.09 -15.67 -0.03
CA GLY A 139 14.57 -15.56 -1.41
C GLY A 139 14.26 -14.20 -2.03
N PRO A 140 14.58 -14.00 -3.32
CA PRO A 140 14.27 -12.75 -4.01
C PRO A 140 12.81 -12.34 -3.91
N VAL A 141 12.56 -11.06 -3.62
CA VAL A 141 11.24 -10.45 -3.47
C VAL A 141 10.98 -9.52 -4.64
N LEU A 142 9.91 -9.75 -5.38
CA LEU A 142 9.39 -8.83 -6.38
C LEU A 142 8.35 -7.90 -5.72
N VAL A 143 8.60 -6.59 -5.78
CA VAL A 143 7.64 -5.56 -5.35
C VAL A 143 7.04 -4.89 -6.58
N ILE A 144 5.74 -4.98 -6.76
CA ILE A 144 4.97 -4.27 -7.78
C ILE A 144 4.18 -3.18 -7.07
N SER A 145 4.46 -1.91 -7.36
CA SER A 145 3.79 -0.79 -6.71
C SER A 145 2.87 -0.01 -7.65
N ALA A 146 1.85 0.64 -7.07
CA ALA A 146 0.88 1.47 -7.77
C ALA A 146 1.33 2.94 -7.81
N PHE A 147 0.69 3.73 -8.66
CA PHE A 147 1.06 5.13 -8.90
C PHE A 147 0.74 6.07 -7.73
N ASN A 148 -0.25 5.75 -6.92
CA ASN A 148 -0.81 6.66 -5.90
C ASN A 148 0.04 6.75 -4.63
N PHE A 149 0.86 5.75 -4.35
CA PHE A 149 1.93 5.75 -3.35
C PHE A 149 3.22 5.25 -4.01
N PRO A 150 3.82 6.10 -4.87
CA PRO A 150 4.91 5.67 -5.74
C PRO A 150 6.19 5.29 -5.02
N VAL A 151 6.36 5.67 -3.74
CA VAL A 151 7.61 5.43 -3.00
C VAL A 151 7.41 4.69 -1.68
N ALA A 152 6.33 4.97 -0.91
CA ALA A 152 6.15 4.39 0.42
C ALA A 152 5.94 2.88 0.37
N VAL A 153 5.10 2.36 -0.52
CA VAL A 153 4.79 0.93 -0.64
C VAL A 153 6.04 0.11 -0.95
N TRP A 154 6.93 0.63 -1.82
CA TRP A 154 8.21 -0.02 -2.04
C TRP A 154 9.03 -0.07 -0.75
N ALA A 155 9.12 1.03 0.00
CA ALA A 155 9.91 1.10 1.21
C ALA A 155 9.39 0.16 2.30
N TRP A 156 8.07 0.04 2.47
CA TRP A 156 7.45 -0.89 3.42
C TRP A 156 7.90 -2.34 3.15
N ASN A 157 7.91 -2.73 1.88
CA ASN A 157 8.36 -4.04 1.45
C ASN A 157 9.89 -4.19 1.52
N ALA A 158 10.63 -3.22 0.96
CA ALA A 158 12.09 -3.32 0.81
C ALA A 158 12.82 -3.30 2.15
N ALA A 159 12.42 -2.44 3.10
CA ALA A 159 13.05 -2.36 4.41
C ALA A 159 12.95 -3.71 5.15
N LEU A 160 11.75 -4.32 5.15
CA LEU A 160 11.53 -5.64 5.75
C LEU A 160 12.27 -6.74 5.00
N ALA A 161 12.15 -6.79 3.68
CA ALA A 161 12.81 -7.81 2.87
C ALA A 161 14.33 -7.80 3.06
N LEU A 162 14.95 -6.62 3.03
CA LEU A 162 16.41 -6.45 3.21
C LEU A 162 16.86 -6.89 4.59
N VAL A 163 16.17 -6.50 5.66
CA VAL A 163 16.46 -6.90 7.04
C VAL A 163 16.26 -8.41 7.21
N CYS A 164 15.23 -8.99 6.60
CA CYS A 164 14.98 -10.42 6.58
C CYS A 164 15.99 -11.23 5.74
N GLY A 165 16.86 -10.56 4.96
CA GLY A 165 17.95 -11.20 4.21
C GLY A 165 17.63 -11.52 2.76
N ASN A 166 16.68 -10.81 2.17
CA ASN A 166 16.22 -11.01 0.80
C ASN A 166 16.61 -9.82 -0.09
N PRO A 167 17.08 -10.04 -1.32
CA PRO A 167 17.19 -9.00 -2.33
C PRO A 167 15.81 -8.60 -2.84
N VAL A 168 15.71 -7.37 -3.37
CA VAL A 168 14.45 -6.77 -3.82
C VAL A 168 14.57 -6.35 -5.27
N ILE A 169 13.61 -6.77 -6.09
CA ILE A 169 13.37 -6.24 -7.43
C ILE A 169 12.10 -5.40 -7.37
N TRP A 170 12.16 -4.17 -7.82
CA TRP A 170 11.06 -3.25 -7.86
C TRP A 170 10.54 -3.03 -9.28
N LYS A 171 9.30 -3.36 -9.54
CA LYS A 171 8.56 -2.95 -10.74
C LYS A 171 7.59 -1.83 -10.35
N PRO A 172 7.97 -0.56 -10.53
CA PRO A 172 7.08 0.56 -10.25
C PRO A 172 5.93 0.65 -11.25
N SER A 173 4.93 1.47 -10.93
CA SER A 173 3.91 1.86 -11.91
C SER A 173 4.56 2.58 -13.10
N GLU A 174 4.10 2.30 -14.29
CA GLU A 174 4.50 3.01 -15.52
C GLU A 174 4.09 4.49 -15.52
N LYS A 175 3.22 4.90 -14.59
CA LYS A 175 2.79 6.29 -14.42
C LYS A 175 3.72 7.10 -13.52
N THR A 176 4.55 6.44 -12.71
CA THR A 176 5.43 7.09 -11.74
C THR A 176 6.85 6.50 -11.75
N PRO A 177 7.49 6.38 -12.92
CA PRO A 177 8.81 5.76 -13.03
C PRO A 177 9.95 6.62 -12.47
N LEU A 178 9.84 7.95 -12.49
CA LEU A 178 10.90 8.85 -12.05
C LEU A 178 11.06 8.85 -10.53
N CYS A 179 9.97 8.73 -9.78
CA CYS A 179 10.02 8.52 -8.33
C CYS A 179 10.88 7.31 -7.99
N ALA A 180 10.72 6.21 -8.72
CA ALA A 180 11.52 5.01 -8.51
C ALA A 180 13.00 5.21 -8.83
N GLU A 181 13.34 5.96 -9.88
CA GLU A 181 14.73 6.28 -10.20
C GLU A 181 15.42 7.10 -9.09
N LEU A 182 14.71 8.11 -8.54
CA LEU A 182 15.24 8.91 -7.44
C LEU A 182 15.51 8.03 -6.21
N VAL A 183 14.53 7.20 -5.82
CA VAL A 183 14.68 6.28 -4.69
C VAL A 183 15.83 5.33 -4.89
N MET A 184 16.00 4.78 -6.10
CA MET A 184 17.11 3.87 -6.39
C MET A 184 18.48 4.57 -6.35
N GLN A 185 18.58 5.86 -6.66
CA GLN A 185 19.82 6.62 -6.45
C GLN A 185 20.15 6.73 -4.95
N LEU A 186 19.14 6.99 -4.09
CA LEU A 186 19.35 7.01 -2.64
C LEU A 186 19.77 5.63 -2.12
N MET A 187 19.13 4.56 -2.60
CA MET A 187 19.50 3.19 -2.25
C MET A 187 20.96 2.87 -2.68
N ARG A 188 21.38 3.27 -3.88
CA ARG A 188 22.76 3.12 -4.34
C ARG A 188 23.75 3.91 -3.46
N ARG A 189 23.37 5.10 -2.96
CA ARG A 189 24.20 5.85 -2.00
C ARG A 189 24.34 5.09 -0.68
N ALA A 190 23.25 4.56 -0.15
CA ALA A 190 23.27 3.74 1.07
C ALA A 190 24.12 2.48 0.90
N ILE A 191 24.01 1.77 -0.22
CA ILE A 191 24.82 0.59 -0.56
C ILE A 191 26.33 0.96 -0.59
N ARG A 192 26.70 2.05 -1.26
CA ARG A 192 28.10 2.51 -1.28
C ARG A 192 28.64 2.85 0.11
N ARG A 193 27.84 3.48 0.95
CA ARG A 193 28.22 3.79 2.34
C ARG A 193 28.34 2.55 3.21
N PHE A 194 27.54 1.54 2.94
CA PHE A 194 27.60 0.25 3.64
C PHE A 194 28.89 -0.54 3.29
N GLY A 195 29.35 -0.50 2.05
CA GLY A 195 30.59 -1.08 1.53
C GLY A 195 30.45 -2.53 1.06
N ASP A 196 30.06 -3.44 1.93
CA ASP A 196 30.10 -4.91 1.68
C ASP A 196 28.75 -5.49 1.22
N ALA A 197 27.84 -4.68 0.68
CA ALA A 197 26.58 -5.20 0.12
C ALA A 197 26.82 -5.87 -1.23
N PRO A 198 26.17 -7.01 -1.52
CA PRO A 198 26.28 -7.64 -2.82
C PRO A 198 25.72 -6.72 -3.92
N GLU A 199 26.29 -6.79 -5.11
CA GLU A 199 25.75 -6.11 -6.27
C GLU A 199 24.30 -6.56 -6.53
N CYS A 200 23.48 -5.65 -7.04
CA CYS A 200 22.09 -5.92 -7.39
C CYS A 200 21.20 -6.41 -6.23
N LEU A 201 21.56 -6.07 -4.99
CA LEU A 201 20.74 -6.35 -3.81
C LEU A 201 19.37 -5.66 -3.87
N ALA A 202 19.31 -4.47 -4.45
CA ALA A 202 18.07 -3.77 -4.75
C ALA A 202 18.13 -3.24 -6.19
N GLN A 203 17.10 -3.55 -6.98
CA GLN A 203 17.04 -3.22 -8.40
C GLN A 203 15.68 -2.62 -8.74
N VAL A 204 15.64 -1.71 -9.72
CA VAL A 204 14.41 -1.26 -10.37
C VAL A 204 14.36 -1.81 -11.79
N VAL A 205 13.21 -2.33 -12.18
CA VAL A 205 12.92 -2.81 -13.53
C VAL A 205 11.73 -2.00 -14.07
N GLN A 206 12.02 -1.00 -14.86
CA GLN A 206 11.02 -0.20 -15.54
C GLN A 206 10.36 -1.02 -16.64
N GLY A 207 9.09 -0.81 -16.85
CA GLY A 207 8.36 -1.52 -17.89
C GLY A 207 6.85 -1.47 -17.69
N ASP A 208 6.15 -1.95 -18.69
CA ASP A 208 4.69 -2.08 -18.67
C ASP A 208 4.25 -3.36 -17.93
N ARG A 209 2.96 -3.67 -18.08
CA ARG A 209 2.36 -4.89 -17.50
C ARG A 209 3.01 -6.19 -17.98
N HIS A 210 3.63 -6.21 -19.17
CA HIS A 210 4.21 -7.44 -19.73
C HIS A 210 5.50 -7.79 -18.99
N VAL A 211 6.34 -6.81 -18.69
CA VAL A 211 7.55 -6.97 -17.86
C VAL A 211 7.18 -7.47 -16.46
N GLY A 212 6.15 -6.88 -15.84
CA GLY A 212 5.65 -7.36 -14.55
C GLY A 212 5.15 -8.81 -14.60
N ALA A 213 4.39 -9.17 -15.64
CA ALA A 213 3.87 -10.53 -15.81
C ALA A 213 4.98 -11.57 -16.08
N GLU A 214 6.07 -11.19 -16.72
CA GLU A 214 7.26 -12.01 -16.90
C GLU A 214 7.91 -12.36 -15.57
N MET A 215 8.23 -11.36 -14.75
CA MET A 215 8.82 -11.55 -13.43
C MET A 215 7.90 -12.33 -12.47
N VAL A 216 6.59 -12.14 -12.54
CA VAL A 216 5.62 -12.91 -11.70
C VAL A 216 5.68 -14.42 -12.02
N ARG A 217 5.99 -14.80 -13.26
CA ARG A 217 6.13 -16.21 -13.67
C ARG A 217 7.46 -16.81 -13.26
N ASP A 218 8.47 -16.00 -12.98
CA ASP A 218 9.82 -16.45 -12.74
C ASP A 218 9.94 -17.27 -11.43
N PRO A 219 10.40 -18.53 -11.48
CA PRO A 219 10.51 -19.38 -10.29
C PRO A 219 11.60 -18.92 -9.30
N ARG A 220 12.54 -18.07 -9.72
CA ARG A 220 13.59 -17.49 -8.85
C ARG A 220 13.00 -16.48 -7.85
N ILE A 221 11.80 -15.91 -8.13
CA ILE A 221 11.09 -14.99 -7.23
C ILE A 221 10.36 -15.79 -6.18
N ALA A 222 10.78 -15.70 -4.93
CA ALA A 222 10.18 -16.41 -3.80
C ALA A 222 8.88 -15.77 -3.29
N LEU A 223 8.81 -14.44 -3.29
CA LEU A 223 7.64 -13.65 -2.89
C LEU A 223 7.32 -12.59 -3.94
N VAL A 224 6.06 -12.53 -4.35
CA VAL A 224 5.51 -11.41 -5.12
C VAL A 224 4.64 -10.58 -4.19
N SER A 225 5.09 -9.38 -3.83
CA SER A 225 4.25 -8.35 -3.19
C SER A 225 3.72 -7.42 -4.27
N ALA A 226 2.41 -7.38 -4.47
CA ALA A 226 1.79 -6.63 -5.55
C ALA A 226 0.65 -5.75 -5.04
N THR A 227 0.84 -4.45 -5.17
CA THR A 227 -0.14 -3.42 -4.85
C THR A 227 -0.74 -2.85 -6.13
N GLY A 228 -2.06 -2.89 -6.25
CA GLY A 228 -2.76 -2.39 -7.44
C GLY A 228 -4.23 -2.72 -7.49
N SER A 229 -4.79 -2.86 -8.69
CA SER A 229 -6.22 -3.15 -8.85
C SER A 229 -6.56 -4.61 -8.56
N THR A 230 -7.80 -4.88 -8.11
CA THR A 230 -8.36 -6.24 -8.00
C THR A 230 -8.20 -7.04 -9.31
N LYS A 231 -8.33 -6.37 -10.46
CA LYS A 231 -8.11 -6.99 -11.77
C LYS A 231 -6.66 -7.50 -11.92
N MET A 232 -5.68 -6.73 -11.48
CA MET A 232 -4.28 -7.17 -11.48
C MET A 232 -4.07 -8.36 -10.53
N GLY A 233 -4.61 -8.29 -9.32
CA GLY A 233 -4.52 -9.37 -8.34
C GLY A 233 -5.06 -10.70 -8.87
N ARG A 234 -6.20 -10.67 -9.56
CA ARG A 234 -6.80 -11.86 -10.23
C ARG A 234 -5.90 -12.45 -11.34
N MET A 235 -5.00 -11.66 -11.91
CA MET A 235 -4.02 -12.18 -12.88
C MET A 235 -2.75 -12.70 -12.18
N VAL A 236 -2.30 -12.07 -11.12
CA VAL A 236 -1.06 -12.40 -10.41
C VAL A 236 -1.23 -13.64 -9.53
N ALA A 237 -2.26 -13.71 -8.70
CA ALA A 237 -2.44 -14.77 -7.71
C ALA A 237 -2.40 -16.19 -8.29
N PRO A 238 -3.14 -16.54 -9.38
CA PRO A 238 -3.12 -17.87 -9.93
C PRO A 238 -1.75 -18.27 -10.50
N VAL A 239 -1.02 -17.30 -11.07
CA VAL A 239 0.30 -17.55 -11.66
C VAL A 239 1.32 -17.88 -10.56
N VAL A 240 1.32 -17.12 -9.47
CA VAL A 240 2.20 -17.37 -8.31
C VAL A 240 1.84 -18.70 -7.65
N ALA A 241 0.54 -18.98 -7.44
CA ALA A 241 0.08 -20.22 -6.84
C ALA A 241 0.46 -21.45 -7.69
N LYS A 242 0.37 -21.37 -9.03
CA LYS A 242 0.73 -22.46 -9.93
C LYS A 242 2.18 -22.93 -9.78
N ARG A 243 3.10 -22.03 -9.39
CA ARG A 243 4.52 -22.35 -9.16
C ARG A 243 4.88 -22.51 -7.69
N PHE A 244 3.89 -22.60 -6.79
CA PHE A 244 4.06 -22.69 -5.34
C PHE A 244 4.85 -21.53 -4.72
N GLY A 245 4.87 -20.37 -5.39
CA GLY A 245 5.43 -19.12 -4.87
C GLY A 245 4.52 -18.51 -3.81
N ARG A 246 5.04 -17.55 -3.06
CA ARG A 246 4.24 -16.76 -2.11
C ARG A 246 3.78 -15.46 -2.75
N SER A 247 2.58 -15.02 -2.40
CA SER A 247 2.07 -13.71 -2.78
C SER A 247 1.56 -12.93 -1.56
N LEU A 248 1.80 -11.63 -1.57
CA LEU A 248 1.21 -10.64 -0.72
C LEU A 248 0.51 -9.67 -1.65
N LEU A 249 -0.81 -9.53 -1.51
CA LEU A 249 -1.62 -8.75 -2.45
C LEU A 249 -2.36 -7.66 -1.70
N GLU A 250 -2.10 -6.41 -2.06
CA GLU A 250 -2.79 -5.23 -1.57
C GLU A 250 -3.52 -4.57 -2.74
N LEU A 251 -4.82 -4.80 -2.79
CA LEU A 251 -5.65 -4.45 -3.94
C LEU A 251 -6.62 -3.30 -3.62
N GLY A 252 -7.63 -3.13 -4.47
CA GLY A 252 -8.64 -2.09 -4.28
C GLY A 252 -9.45 -2.24 -3.00
N GLY A 253 -9.96 -1.11 -2.50
CA GLY A 253 -10.84 -1.01 -1.35
C GLY A 253 -12.17 -0.37 -1.70
N ASN A 254 -13.20 -0.63 -0.91
CA ASN A 254 -14.50 0.03 -1.00
C ASN A 254 -15.00 0.42 0.40
N ASN A 255 -14.21 1.26 1.02
CA ASN A 255 -14.21 1.51 2.46
C ASN A 255 -15.45 2.28 2.91
N ALA A 256 -15.96 1.92 4.08
CA ALA A 256 -17.12 2.58 4.66
C ALA A 256 -16.80 3.27 6.00
N ALA A 257 -17.59 4.29 6.30
CA ALA A 257 -17.68 4.87 7.63
C ALA A 257 -19.13 4.80 8.11
N ILE A 258 -19.35 4.21 9.27
CA ILE A 258 -20.64 4.20 9.98
C ILE A 258 -20.68 5.43 10.89
N VAL A 259 -21.76 6.20 10.85
CA VAL A 259 -21.97 7.35 11.75
C VAL A 259 -23.19 7.11 12.60
N CYS A 260 -22.99 6.91 13.89
CA CYS A 260 -24.04 6.63 14.86
C CYS A 260 -24.73 7.91 15.35
N PRO A 261 -25.94 7.80 15.98
CA PRO A 261 -26.63 8.96 16.55
C PRO A 261 -25.81 9.74 17.57
N SER A 262 -24.92 9.05 18.29
CA SER A 262 -24.06 9.60 19.34
C SER A 262 -22.77 10.22 18.83
N ALA A 263 -22.51 10.19 17.51
CA ALA A 263 -21.27 10.67 16.94
C ALA A 263 -21.05 12.18 17.17
N ASP A 264 -19.81 12.56 17.48
CA ASP A 264 -19.38 13.94 17.42
C ASP A 264 -19.27 14.39 15.95
N LEU A 265 -20.26 15.17 15.48
CA LEU A 265 -20.33 15.56 14.08
C LEU A 265 -19.21 16.52 13.65
N ASP A 266 -18.66 17.33 14.56
CA ASP A 266 -17.58 18.26 14.24
C ASP A 266 -16.24 17.52 14.02
N LEU A 267 -16.00 16.45 14.76
CA LEU A 267 -14.89 15.52 14.52
C LEU A 267 -15.15 14.71 13.25
N THR A 268 -16.37 14.19 13.11
CA THR A 268 -16.76 13.28 12.02
C THR A 268 -16.64 13.95 10.66
N GLU A 269 -17.15 15.17 10.46
CA GLU A 269 -17.12 15.85 9.17
C GLU A 269 -15.68 16.10 8.68
N ARG A 270 -14.73 16.44 9.60
CA ARG A 270 -13.32 16.64 9.27
C ARG A 270 -12.63 15.32 8.87
N ALA A 271 -12.91 14.24 9.61
CA ALA A 271 -12.37 12.93 9.30
C ALA A 271 -12.89 12.39 7.94
N ILE A 272 -14.18 12.59 7.66
CA ILE A 272 -14.81 12.22 6.38
C ILE A 272 -14.22 13.04 5.24
N LEU A 273 -14.09 14.35 5.40
CA LEU A 273 -13.51 15.23 4.37
C LEU A 273 -12.13 14.71 3.95
N PHE A 274 -11.21 14.57 4.89
CA PHE A 274 -9.86 14.08 4.60
C PHE A 274 -9.90 12.69 3.94
N SER A 275 -10.68 11.76 4.48
CA SER A 275 -10.73 10.37 4.01
C SER A 275 -11.34 10.22 2.62
N ALA A 276 -12.27 11.11 2.24
CA ALA A 276 -12.97 11.03 0.94
C ALA A 276 -12.24 11.79 -0.18
N VAL A 277 -11.58 12.92 0.14
CA VAL A 277 -11.01 13.79 -0.90
C VAL A 277 -9.48 13.77 -0.98
N GLY A 278 -8.79 13.28 0.06
CA GLY A 278 -7.33 13.17 0.07
C GLY A 278 -6.79 12.45 -1.16
N THR A 279 -5.74 12.96 -1.76
CA THR A 279 -5.14 12.48 -3.03
C THR A 279 -6.19 12.38 -4.17
N ALA A 280 -7.15 13.31 -4.23
CA ALA A 280 -8.28 13.28 -5.16
C ALA A 280 -9.06 11.95 -5.12
N GLY A 281 -9.23 11.33 -3.94
CA GLY A 281 -9.91 10.04 -3.78
C GLY A 281 -9.14 8.84 -4.34
N GLN A 282 -7.85 9.00 -4.65
CA GLN A 282 -7.02 7.97 -5.28
C GLN A 282 -6.17 7.18 -4.27
N ARG A 283 -6.78 6.76 -3.15
CA ARG A 283 -6.18 5.83 -2.18
C ARG A 283 -6.99 4.54 -2.12
N CYS A 284 -6.33 3.43 -1.88
CA CYS A 284 -7.02 2.17 -1.61
C CYS A 284 -7.90 2.25 -0.36
N THR A 285 -7.50 3.07 0.63
CA THR A 285 -8.25 3.35 1.87
C THR A 285 -9.20 4.55 1.78
N THR A 286 -9.39 5.18 0.61
CA THR A 286 -10.35 6.30 0.46
C THR A 286 -11.74 5.89 0.96
N LEU A 287 -12.36 6.75 1.76
CA LEU A 287 -13.74 6.60 2.17
C LEU A 287 -14.67 6.75 0.96
N ARG A 288 -15.38 5.70 0.62
CA ARG A 288 -16.28 5.66 -0.54
C ARG A 288 -17.74 5.56 -0.16
N ARG A 289 -18.06 4.99 1.01
CA ARG A 289 -19.42 4.74 1.48
C ARG A 289 -19.59 5.32 2.88
N LEU A 290 -20.44 6.33 3.00
CA LEU A 290 -20.91 6.88 4.27
C LEU A 290 -22.24 6.24 4.62
N ILE A 291 -22.28 5.52 5.72
CA ILE A 291 -23.46 4.82 6.24
C ILE A 291 -23.89 5.57 7.50
N ALA A 292 -24.79 6.55 7.36
CA ALA A 292 -25.17 7.45 8.44
C ALA A 292 -26.54 7.09 9.02
N HIS A 293 -26.67 7.11 10.35
CA HIS A 293 -27.96 6.92 10.99
C HIS A 293 -28.94 8.00 10.54
N GLU A 294 -30.22 7.61 10.31
CA GLU A 294 -31.23 8.52 9.74
C GLU A 294 -31.39 9.81 10.53
N SER A 295 -31.17 9.79 11.85
CA SER A 295 -31.34 10.97 12.72
C SER A 295 -30.25 12.04 12.54
N VAL A 296 -29.10 11.71 12.01
CA VAL A 296 -27.95 12.63 11.84
C VAL A 296 -27.57 12.81 10.37
N ALA A 297 -28.10 11.97 9.47
CA ALA A 297 -27.68 11.91 8.08
C ALA A 297 -27.89 13.22 7.33
N ASP A 298 -29.07 13.86 7.48
CA ASP A 298 -29.39 15.09 6.73
C ASP A 298 -28.50 16.26 7.16
N GLU A 299 -28.29 16.43 8.47
CA GLU A 299 -27.39 17.46 8.99
C GLU A 299 -25.95 17.22 8.51
N LEU A 300 -25.46 15.98 8.63
CA LEU A 300 -24.10 15.61 8.21
C LEU A 300 -23.88 15.83 6.71
N VAL A 301 -24.82 15.42 5.87
CA VAL A 301 -24.74 15.61 4.41
C VAL A 301 -24.66 17.10 4.05
N GLU A 302 -25.48 17.95 4.66
CA GLU A 302 -25.43 19.39 4.40
C GLU A 302 -24.11 20.03 4.90
N ARG A 303 -23.57 19.57 6.02
CA ARG A 303 -22.22 19.98 6.48
C ARG A 303 -21.15 19.58 5.48
N LEU A 304 -21.17 18.32 5.01
CA LEU A 304 -20.22 17.81 4.03
C LEU A 304 -20.32 18.53 2.68
N LYS A 305 -21.51 18.86 2.19
CA LYS A 305 -21.68 19.65 0.96
C LYS A 305 -20.99 21.01 1.07
N ARG A 306 -21.12 21.69 2.23
CA ARG A 306 -20.41 22.97 2.48
C ARG A 306 -18.90 22.79 2.47
N LEU A 307 -18.39 21.78 3.16
CA LEU A 307 -16.95 21.50 3.23
C LEU A 307 -16.37 21.11 1.85
N PHE A 308 -17.03 20.18 1.13
CA PHE A 308 -16.61 19.75 -0.21
C PHE A 308 -16.66 20.91 -1.22
N GLY A 309 -17.63 21.83 -1.06
CA GLY A 309 -17.73 23.03 -1.88
C GLY A 309 -16.62 24.04 -1.62
N ALA A 310 -16.08 24.08 -0.40
CA ALA A 310 -15.01 24.99 0.01
C ALA A 310 -13.59 24.43 -0.25
N VAL A 311 -13.47 23.16 -0.68
CA VAL A 311 -12.14 22.60 -0.99
C VAL A 311 -11.50 23.33 -2.15
N GLU A 312 -10.29 23.85 -1.93
CA GLU A 312 -9.48 24.46 -2.99
C GLU A 312 -8.86 23.37 -3.86
N ILE A 313 -9.16 23.44 -5.16
CA ILE A 313 -8.72 22.48 -6.19
C ILE A 313 -7.82 23.20 -7.16
N GLY A 314 -6.60 22.68 -7.35
CA GLY A 314 -5.65 23.39 -8.21
C GLY A 314 -4.31 22.68 -8.35
N ASP A 315 -3.30 23.46 -8.75
CA ASP A 315 -1.92 22.96 -8.83
C ASP A 315 -1.45 22.49 -7.45
N PRO A 316 -1.12 21.22 -7.28
CA PRO A 316 -0.76 20.66 -5.97
C PRO A 316 0.55 21.23 -5.39
N ARG A 317 1.28 22.04 -6.16
CA ARG A 317 2.48 22.77 -5.72
C ARG A 317 2.15 24.07 -5.00
N ASP A 318 0.93 24.60 -5.18
CA ASP A 318 0.51 25.86 -4.61
C ASP A 318 0.06 25.69 -3.14
N SER A 319 0.43 26.64 -2.31
CA SER A 319 -0.01 26.68 -0.91
C SER A 319 -1.52 26.95 -0.83
N GLY A 320 -2.23 26.20 0.01
CA GLY A 320 -3.68 26.32 0.17
C GLY A 320 -4.49 25.36 -0.70
N VAL A 321 -3.94 24.81 -1.77
CA VAL A 321 -4.58 23.73 -2.52
C VAL A 321 -4.66 22.47 -1.67
N LEU A 322 -5.86 21.87 -1.60
CA LEU A 322 -6.13 20.66 -0.82
C LEU A 322 -6.35 19.43 -1.72
N VAL A 323 -6.74 19.63 -2.97
CA VAL A 323 -6.97 18.55 -3.94
C VAL A 323 -6.30 18.87 -5.27
N GLY A 324 -5.36 18.01 -5.65
CA GLY A 324 -4.71 18.03 -6.96
C GLY A 324 -5.54 17.30 -8.04
N PRO A 325 -4.92 17.03 -9.21
CA PRO A 325 -5.59 16.37 -10.32
C PRO A 325 -5.79 14.85 -10.10
N LEU A 326 -6.68 14.28 -10.88
CA LEU A 326 -6.67 12.83 -11.16
C LEU A 326 -5.44 12.49 -12.01
N ILE A 327 -4.95 11.27 -11.88
CA ILE A 327 -3.70 10.84 -12.52
C ILE A 327 -3.71 10.97 -14.06
N ASP A 328 -4.87 10.78 -14.69
CA ASP A 328 -5.03 10.89 -16.16
C ASP A 328 -6.50 10.97 -16.59
N GLY A 329 -6.72 11.15 -17.90
CA GLY A 329 -8.05 11.18 -18.49
C GLY A 329 -8.83 9.87 -18.41
N ALA A 330 -8.15 8.73 -18.25
CA ALA A 330 -8.85 7.45 -18.04
C ALA A 330 -9.52 7.42 -16.65
N ALA A 331 -8.85 7.92 -15.61
CA ALA A 331 -9.42 8.07 -14.27
C ALA A 331 -10.63 9.02 -14.28
N MET A 332 -10.54 10.14 -15.01
CA MET A 332 -11.65 11.06 -15.23
C MET A 332 -12.87 10.38 -15.87
N ASN A 333 -12.65 9.61 -16.92
CA ASN A 333 -13.72 8.89 -17.63
C ASN A 333 -14.39 7.84 -16.74
N VAL A 334 -13.64 7.15 -15.89
CA VAL A 334 -14.17 6.21 -14.90
C VAL A 334 -15.09 6.94 -13.91
N MET A 335 -14.67 8.11 -13.38
CA MET A 335 -15.50 8.93 -12.49
C MET A 335 -16.79 9.37 -13.16
N ARG A 336 -16.72 9.93 -14.38
CA ARG A 336 -17.92 10.34 -15.16
C ARG A 336 -18.90 9.19 -15.37
N THR A 337 -18.37 8.00 -15.69
CA THR A 337 -19.18 6.80 -15.89
C THR A 337 -19.89 6.38 -14.60
N ALA A 338 -19.20 6.41 -13.47
CA ALA A 338 -19.76 6.09 -12.16
C ALA A 338 -20.90 7.06 -11.78
N LEU A 339 -20.67 8.37 -11.91
CA LEU A 339 -21.68 9.40 -11.61
C LEU A 339 -22.91 9.29 -12.54
N THR A 340 -22.69 9.06 -13.85
CA THR A 340 -23.78 8.85 -14.81
C THR A 340 -24.59 7.61 -14.47
N THR A 341 -23.94 6.54 -14.06
CA THR A 341 -24.59 5.28 -13.66
C THR A 341 -25.38 5.47 -12.35
N ALA A 342 -24.84 6.21 -11.39
CA ALA A 342 -25.56 6.55 -10.16
C ALA A 342 -26.86 7.34 -10.46
N LYS A 343 -26.80 8.35 -11.33
CA LYS A 343 -28.00 9.11 -11.77
C LYS A 343 -29.04 8.19 -12.41
N LYS A 344 -28.64 7.27 -13.29
CA LYS A 344 -29.55 6.26 -13.89
C LYS A 344 -30.19 5.34 -12.84
N ARG A 345 -29.55 5.11 -11.72
CA ARG A 345 -30.04 4.36 -10.55
C ARG A 345 -30.81 5.21 -9.55
N LYS A 346 -31.23 6.43 -9.95
CA LYS A 346 -31.97 7.41 -9.12
C LYS A 346 -31.17 7.89 -7.88
N GLY A 347 -29.83 7.86 -7.96
CA GLY A 347 -28.97 8.53 -7.00
C GLY A 347 -29.03 10.05 -7.20
N PHE A 348 -29.11 10.80 -6.10
CA PHE A 348 -28.95 12.24 -6.13
C PHE A 348 -27.45 12.58 -6.09
N VAL A 349 -26.97 13.25 -7.13
CA VAL A 349 -25.55 13.60 -7.28
C VAL A 349 -25.37 15.10 -7.06
N TRP A 350 -24.53 15.46 -6.11
CA TRP A 350 -24.05 16.81 -5.86
C TRP A 350 -22.54 16.87 -6.14
N GLY A 351 -22.05 17.92 -6.83
CA GLY A 351 -20.64 18.03 -7.23
C GLY A 351 -20.26 17.08 -8.37
N GLY A 352 -18.95 16.85 -8.52
CA GLY A 352 -18.42 15.95 -9.54
C GLY A 352 -18.16 16.60 -10.89
N GLU A 353 -18.27 17.93 -10.96
CA GLU A 353 -17.96 18.71 -12.17
C GLU A 353 -16.44 18.76 -12.39
N GLU A 354 -16.05 18.91 -13.67
CA GLU A 354 -14.68 19.25 -14.03
C GLU A 354 -14.37 20.68 -13.64
N VAL A 355 -13.13 20.91 -13.24
CA VAL A 355 -12.61 22.20 -12.84
C VAL A 355 -11.46 22.58 -13.79
N GLU A 356 -11.54 23.73 -14.42
CA GLU A 356 -10.47 24.28 -15.24
C GLU A 356 -9.42 24.96 -14.34
N ALA A 357 -8.57 24.16 -13.65
CA ALA A 357 -7.54 24.69 -12.75
C ALA A 357 -6.22 24.91 -13.48
N VAL A 358 -5.68 23.87 -14.12
CA VAL A 358 -4.46 23.95 -14.95
C VAL A 358 -4.73 23.27 -16.29
N ALA A 359 -4.41 23.95 -17.38
CA ALA A 359 -4.62 23.42 -18.73
C ALA A 359 -3.84 22.11 -18.94
N GLY A 360 -4.54 21.09 -19.46
CA GLY A 360 -3.97 19.76 -19.72
C GLY A 360 -4.07 18.79 -18.55
N GLY A 361 -4.35 19.26 -17.33
CA GLY A 361 -4.63 18.41 -16.16
C GLY A 361 -6.11 18.03 -16.08
N HIS A 362 -6.40 17.02 -15.23
CA HIS A 362 -7.73 16.48 -15.03
C HIS A 362 -8.24 16.75 -13.60
N TYR A 363 -8.81 17.90 -13.39
CA TYR A 363 -9.28 18.37 -12.09
C TYR A 363 -10.78 18.19 -11.95
N VAL A 364 -11.22 17.75 -10.78
CA VAL A 364 -12.64 17.47 -10.51
C VAL A 364 -13.05 17.97 -9.13
N ARG A 365 -14.24 18.50 -9.02
CA ARG A 365 -14.88 18.72 -7.73
C ARG A 365 -15.27 17.38 -7.11
N PRO A 366 -14.99 17.16 -5.81
CA PRO A 366 -15.50 15.99 -5.12
C PRO A 366 -17.02 15.87 -5.21
N ALA A 367 -17.53 14.64 -5.29
CA ALA A 367 -18.96 14.37 -5.42
C ALA A 367 -19.53 13.69 -4.18
N ILE A 368 -20.74 14.05 -3.80
CA ILE A 368 -21.59 13.34 -2.85
C ILE A 368 -22.76 12.72 -3.61
N VAL A 369 -22.99 11.43 -3.42
CA VAL A 369 -24.03 10.68 -4.12
C VAL A 369 -24.95 10.00 -3.10
N GLU A 370 -26.15 10.55 -2.89
CA GLU A 370 -27.13 9.94 -1.99
C GLU A 370 -27.90 8.83 -2.72
N MET A 371 -27.86 7.63 -2.17
CA MET A 371 -28.51 6.43 -2.72
C MET A 371 -29.50 5.84 -1.73
N LYS A 372 -30.61 5.28 -2.24
CA LYS A 372 -31.61 4.60 -1.40
C LYS A 372 -31.20 3.18 -1.00
N ARG A 373 -30.31 2.56 -1.78
CA ARG A 373 -29.84 1.19 -1.59
C ARG A 373 -28.39 1.08 -2.02
N GLN A 374 -27.69 0.10 -1.45
CA GLN A 374 -26.34 -0.25 -1.84
C GLN A 374 -26.38 -1.08 -3.13
N ASP A 375 -26.30 -0.41 -4.26
CA ASP A 375 -26.28 -1.07 -5.57
C ASP A 375 -25.48 -0.29 -6.63
N GLY A 376 -25.33 -0.89 -7.80
CA GLY A 376 -24.70 -0.26 -8.97
C GLY A 376 -23.23 0.13 -8.74
N PRO A 377 -22.84 1.39 -9.07
CA PRO A 377 -21.46 1.81 -9.01
C PRO A 377 -20.89 1.86 -7.59
N MET A 378 -21.76 1.96 -6.56
CA MET A 378 -21.36 1.93 -5.15
C MET A 378 -20.71 0.60 -4.74
N LEU A 379 -21.03 -0.51 -5.42
CA LEU A 379 -20.48 -1.84 -5.14
C LEU A 379 -19.07 -2.05 -5.73
N GLN A 380 -18.57 -1.09 -6.51
CA GLN A 380 -17.27 -1.16 -7.17
C GLN A 380 -16.40 0.00 -6.76
N GLU A 381 -15.12 -0.24 -6.68
CA GLU A 381 -14.16 0.84 -6.45
C GLU A 381 -14.12 1.79 -7.65
N THR A 382 -14.42 3.08 -7.39
CA THR A 382 -14.12 4.17 -8.33
C THR A 382 -12.98 4.99 -7.73
N PHE A 383 -11.81 4.94 -8.36
CA PHE A 383 -10.58 5.56 -7.85
C PHE A 383 -10.56 7.08 -8.12
N ALA A 384 -11.56 7.76 -7.53
CA ALA A 384 -11.85 9.19 -7.70
C ALA A 384 -12.63 9.69 -6.46
N PRO A 385 -12.75 11.02 -6.25
CA PRO A 385 -13.36 11.58 -5.05
C PRO A 385 -14.90 11.53 -5.11
N ILE A 386 -15.48 10.36 -4.96
CA ILE A 386 -16.94 10.13 -4.88
C ILE A 386 -17.25 9.52 -3.53
N LEU A 387 -18.10 10.19 -2.75
CA LEU A 387 -18.66 9.69 -1.49
C LEU A 387 -20.12 9.30 -1.69
N TYR A 388 -20.41 8.02 -1.63
CA TYR A 388 -21.79 7.51 -1.61
C TYR A 388 -22.36 7.54 -0.21
N VAL A 389 -23.60 7.99 -0.06
CA VAL A 389 -24.31 8.11 1.23
C VAL A 389 -25.49 7.17 1.27
N LEU A 390 -25.56 6.39 2.33
CA LEU A 390 -26.67 5.52 2.70
C LEU A 390 -27.20 5.89 4.10
N ARG A 391 -28.47 5.66 4.33
CA ARG A 391 -29.08 5.80 5.65
C ARG A 391 -29.38 4.43 6.24
N TYR A 392 -29.28 4.34 7.58
CA TYR A 392 -29.62 3.13 8.33
C TYR A 392 -30.41 3.50 9.61
N ARG A 393 -31.03 2.51 10.25
CA ARG A 393 -31.77 2.65 11.50
C ARG A 393 -31.16 1.86 12.64
N GLU A 394 -30.77 0.63 12.38
CA GLU A 394 -30.21 -0.29 13.38
C GLU A 394 -28.73 -0.56 13.07
N LEU A 395 -27.90 -0.61 14.11
CA LEU A 395 -26.45 -0.81 13.94
C LEU A 395 -26.11 -2.10 13.18
N ASP A 396 -26.91 -3.17 13.36
CA ASP A 396 -26.71 -4.43 12.64
C ASP A 396 -26.93 -4.26 11.12
N GLU A 397 -27.87 -3.41 10.71
CA GLU A 397 -28.04 -3.03 9.31
C GLU A 397 -26.80 -2.29 8.78
N ALA A 398 -26.26 -1.34 9.55
CA ALA A 398 -25.07 -0.60 9.16
C ALA A 398 -23.84 -1.53 9.01
N ILE A 399 -23.64 -2.47 9.94
CA ILE A 399 -22.57 -3.47 9.86
C ILE A 399 -22.78 -4.38 8.64
N ALA A 400 -24.00 -4.81 8.36
CA ALA A 400 -24.31 -5.60 7.18
C ALA A 400 -24.03 -4.84 5.87
N LEU A 401 -24.34 -3.55 5.80
CA LEU A 401 -24.01 -2.68 4.68
C LEU A 401 -22.48 -2.50 4.55
N ASN A 402 -21.77 -2.31 5.66
CA ASN A 402 -20.31 -2.22 5.65
C ASN A 402 -19.69 -3.49 5.01
N ASN A 403 -20.09 -4.65 5.48
CA ASN A 403 -19.58 -5.96 5.07
C ASN A 403 -20.11 -6.43 3.70
N GLY A 404 -21.21 -5.83 3.21
CA GLY A 404 -21.96 -6.22 2.01
C GLY A 404 -21.28 -5.85 0.68
N VAL A 405 -19.96 -5.79 0.63
CA VAL A 405 -19.14 -5.60 -0.57
C VAL A 405 -18.06 -6.67 -0.67
N THR A 406 -17.49 -6.83 -1.85
CA THR A 406 -16.46 -7.86 -2.10
C THR A 406 -15.08 -7.49 -1.56
N GLN A 407 -14.85 -6.23 -1.20
CA GLN A 407 -13.61 -5.73 -0.61
C GLN A 407 -13.71 -5.70 0.93
N GLY A 408 -12.55 -5.76 1.60
CA GLY A 408 -12.46 -5.71 3.05
C GLY A 408 -11.13 -5.10 3.50
N LEU A 409 -10.75 -3.92 2.96
CA LEU A 409 -9.50 -3.29 3.32
C LEU A 409 -9.64 -2.52 4.64
N SER A 410 -10.48 -1.47 4.66
CA SER A 410 -10.57 -0.55 5.77
C SER A 410 -12.02 -0.10 6.00
N SER A 411 -12.34 0.20 7.26
CA SER A 411 -13.63 0.71 7.68
C SER A 411 -13.50 1.56 8.93
N SER A 412 -14.52 2.35 9.26
CA SER A 412 -14.56 3.09 10.51
C SER A 412 -15.97 3.23 11.07
N ILE A 413 -16.05 3.53 12.37
CA ILE A 413 -17.28 3.91 13.06
C ILE A 413 -17.04 5.20 13.85
N PHE A 414 -18.02 6.09 13.81
CA PHE A 414 -18.06 7.32 14.61
C PHE A 414 -19.18 7.20 15.65
N THR A 415 -18.80 7.18 16.91
CA THR A 415 -19.70 6.98 18.05
C THR A 415 -19.06 7.44 19.35
N THR A 416 -19.86 7.85 20.31
CA THR A 416 -19.45 8.04 21.72
C THR A 416 -19.94 6.91 22.64
N ASP A 417 -20.68 5.92 22.08
CA ASP A 417 -21.10 4.72 22.81
C ASP A 417 -20.06 3.60 22.67
N VAL A 418 -19.46 3.22 23.80
CA VAL A 418 -18.46 2.15 23.86
C VAL A 418 -19.02 0.80 23.38
N ARG A 419 -20.31 0.52 23.54
CA ARG A 419 -20.91 -0.74 23.11
C ARG A 419 -21.03 -0.81 21.59
N GLU A 420 -21.34 0.31 20.93
CA GLU A 420 -21.34 0.40 19.47
C GLU A 420 -19.94 0.19 18.91
N ALA A 421 -18.93 0.83 19.53
CA ALA A 421 -17.53 0.68 19.15
C ALA A 421 -17.05 -0.77 19.30
N GLU A 422 -17.30 -1.41 20.45
CA GLU A 422 -16.90 -2.81 20.72
C GLU A 422 -17.64 -3.79 19.78
N ARG A 423 -18.93 -3.57 19.51
CA ARG A 423 -19.68 -4.39 18.54
C ARG A 423 -19.11 -4.29 17.12
N PHE A 424 -18.69 -3.10 16.71
CA PHE A 424 -18.08 -2.89 15.40
C PHE A 424 -16.72 -3.59 15.27
N MET A 425 -15.91 -3.61 16.34
CA MET A 425 -14.59 -4.25 16.36
C MET A 425 -14.63 -5.77 16.68
N ALA A 426 -15.78 -6.28 17.14
CA ALA A 426 -15.94 -7.70 17.45
C ALA A 426 -15.87 -8.58 16.20
N ALA A 427 -15.74 -9.89 16.40
CA ALA A 427 -15.70 -10.88 15.31
C ALA A 427 -16.95 -10.88 14.42
N SER A 428 -18.10 -10.43 14.94
CA SER A 428 -19.36 -10.23 14.19
C SER A 428 -19.53 -8.81 13.64
N GLY A 429 -18.56 -7.94 13.86
CA GLY A 429 -18.57 -6.55 13.42
C GLY A 429 -17.99 -6.37 12.01
N SER A 430 -17.07 -5.42 11.85
CA SER A 430 -16.40 -5.18 10.55
C SER A 430 -15.55 -6.37 10.12
N ASP A 431 -15.68 -6.78 8.86
CA ASP A 431 -14.89 -7.83 8.23
C ASP A 431 -13.65 -7.29 7.49
N CYS A 432 -13.28 -6.05 7.76
CA CYS A 432 -12.10 -5.41 7.15
C CYS A 432 -10.82 -5.71 7.94
N GLY A 433 -9.68 -5.63 7.25
CA GLY A 433 -8.37 -5.74 7.89
C GLY A 433 -8.04 -4.56 8.81
N ILE A 434 -8.65 -3.40 8.56
CA ILE A 434 -8.53 -2.18 9.39
C ILE A 434 -9.93 -1.76 9.82
N ALA A 435 -10.15 -1.63 11.14
CA ALA A 435 -11.40 -1.19 11.72
C ALA A 435 -11.12 -0.09 12.76
N ASN A 436 -11.45 1.14 12.43
CA ASN A 436 -11.12 2.32 13.23
C ASN A 436 -12.34 2.85 13.99
N VAL A 437 -12.10 3.52 15.11
CA VAL A 437 -13.15 4.20 15.91
C VAL A 437 -12.79 5.68 16.01
N ASN A 438 -13.74 6.56 15.66
CA ASN A 438 -13.62 8.03 15.72
C ASN A 438 -12.40 8.61 14.95
N ILE A 439 -11.96 7.88 13.94
CA ILE A 439 -11.00 8.31 12.92
C ILE A 439 -11.44 7.72 11.58
N GLY A 440 -11.11 8.37 10.46
CA GLY A 440 -11.48 7.87 9.15
C GLY A 440 -10.78 6.56 8.76
N PRO A 441 -11.26 5.86 7.72
CA PRO A 441 -10.66 4.61 7.26
C PRO A 441 -9.33 4.82 6.51
N SER A 442 -8.99 6.06 6.16
CA SER A 442 -7.81 6.41 5.37
C SER A 442 -6.62 6.71 6.27
N GLY A 443 -5.49 6.12 5.95
CA GLY A 443 -4.23 6.26 6.68
C GLY A 443 -3.72 4.92 7.22
N ALA A 444 -2.40 4.84 7.35
CA ALA A 444 -1.71 3.73 7.95
C ALA A 444 -0.66 4.25 8.94
N GLU A 445 -0.44 3.51 10.00
CA GLU A 445 0.63 3.76 10.95
C GLU A 445 1.65 2.63 10.88
N ILE A 446 2.93 2.98 10.82
CA ILE A 446 4.01 2.02 10.57
C ILE A 446 4.09 0.91 11.64
N GLY A 447 3.66 1.16 12.87
CA GLY A 447 3.65 0.14 13.93
C GLY A 447 2.64 -0.99 13.72
N GLY A 448 1.57 -0.75 12.97
CA GLY A 448 0.51 -1.70 12.65
C GLY A 448 0.77 -2.49 11.37
N ALA A 449 0.22 -3.70 11.29
CA ALA A 449 0.17 -4.46 10.05
C ALA A 449 -0.90 -3.88 9.13
N PHE A 450 -0.53 -3.53 7.90
CA PHE A 450 -1.45 -3.00 6.89
C PHE A 450 -1.90 -4.09 5.94
N GLY A 451 -3.18 -4.14 5.64
CA GLY A 451 -3.74 -5.06 4.64
C GLY A 451 -5.21 -5.36 4.88
N GLY A 452 -5.82 -6.04 3.92
CA GLY A 452 -7.25 -6.33 3.91
C GLY A 452 -7.59 -7.78 3.69
N GLU A 453 -8.89 -8.02 3.61
CA GLU A 453 -9.53 -9.31 3.45
C GLU A 453 -10.34 -9.36 2.14
N LYS A 454 -10.85 -10.52 1.78
CA LYS A 454 -11.71 -10.74 0.60
C LYS A 454 -10.99 -10.36 -0.71
N GLU A 455 -11.67 -9.63 -1.62
CA GLU A 455 -11.08 -9.19 -2.91
C GLU A 455 -10.04 -8.08 -2.79
N THR A 456 -9.81 -7.56 -1.59
CA THR A 456 -8.65 -6.68 -1.32
C THR A 456 -7.34 -7.44 -1.41
N GLY A 457 -7.36 -8.76 -1.31
CA GLY A 457 -6.18 -9.61 -1.41
C GLY A 457 -5.90 -10.35 -0.13
N GLY A 458 -4.64 -10.40 0.29
CA GLY A 458 -4.24 -11.10 1.51
C GLY A 458 -2.77 -10.97 1.80
N GLY A 459 -2.45 -11.23 3.05
CA GLY A 459 -1.17 -10.92 3.65
C GLY A 459 -1.23 -9.63 4.44
N ARG A 460 -0.07 -9.16 4.91
CA ARG A 460 0.06 -7.87 5.59
C ARG A 460 1.39 -7.23 5.23
N GLU A 461 1.38 -5.92 5.07
CA GLU A 461 2.55 -5.08 4.84
C GLU A 461 2.88 -4.22 6.07
N SER A 462 3.92 -3.43 5.99
CA SER A 462 4.32 -2.44 7.00
C SER A 462 4.75 -3.07 8.32
N GLY A 463 4.11 -2.74 9.44
CA GLY A 463 4.57 -3.06 10.79
C GLY A 463 4.17 -4.41 11.35
N SER A 464 4.18 -4.47 12.69
CA SER A 464 3.81 -5.65 13.48
C SER A 464 4.60 -6.91 13.06
N ASP A 465 3.92 -7.98 12.71
CA ASP A 465 4.50 -9.28 12.34
C ASP A 465 4.56 -9.52 10.82
N SER A 466 4.30 -8.51 10.00
CA SER A 466 4.33 -8.61 8.53
C SER A 466 5.69 -9.08 7.98
N TRP A 467 6.79 -8.88 8.72
CA TRP A 467 8.12 -9.41 8.41
C TRP A 467 8.14 -10.94 8.19
N ARG A 468 7.19 -11.68 8.79
CA ARG A 468 7.08 -13.15 8.64
C ARG A 468 6.77 -13.57 7.22
N ALA A 469 6.12 -12.70 6.42
CA ALA A 469 5.86 -12.96 5.01
C ALA A 469 7.17 -13.09 4.19
N TYR A 470 8.23 -12.41 4.63
CA TYR A 470 9.54 -12.38 3.96
C TYR A 470 10.48 -13.49 4.44
N MET A 471 10.03 -14.37 5.34
CA MET A 471 10.86 -15.42 5.91
C MET A 471 10.20 -16.79 5.80
N ARG A 472 10.99 -17.85 5.82
CA ARG A 472 10.51 -19.22 5.96
C ARG A 472 10.71 -19.70 7.40
N ARG A 473 9.69 -20.29 7.98
CA ARG A 473 9.76 -20.91 9.29
C ARG A 473 10.27 -22.34 9.16
N GLN A 474 11.22 -22.72 10.00
CA GLN A 474 11.78 -24.06 10.06
C GLN A 474 11.70 -24.59 11.48
N THR A 475 11.09 -25.77 11.66
CA THR A 475 11.10 -26.49 12.92
C THR A 475 12.34 -27.38 12.99
N ASN A 476 13.06 -27.33 14.11
CA ASN A 476 14.28 -28.09 14.36
C ASN A 476 14.12 -28.89 15.63
N THR A 477 14.55 -30.16 15.62
CA THR A 477 14.68 -30.98 16.81
C THR A 477 16.12 -31.42 16.93
N VAL A 478 16.72 -31.23 18.09
CA VAL A 478 18.09 -31.64 18.41
C VAL A 478 18.03 -32.71 19.50
N ASN A 479 18.50 -33.92 19.20
CA ASN A 479 18.79 -34.94 20.18
C ASN A 479 20.21 -34.67 20.71
N TYR A 480 20.33 -34.45 22.04
CA TYR A 480 21.63 -34.28 22.72
C TYR A 480 21.95 -35.41 23.66
N GLY A 481 21.11 -36.47 23.67
CA GLY A 481 21.34 -37.72 24.37
C GLY A 481 21.95 -38.80 23.48
N SER A 482 22.14 -39.97 24.06
CA SER A 482 22.62 -41.18 23.39
C SER A 482 21.52 -42.13 22.92
N GLU A 483 20.32 -41.96 23.44
CA GLU A 483 19.16 -42.78 23.10
C GLU A 483 18.37 -42.18 21.92
N LEU A 484 17.79 -43.06 21.09
CA LEU A 484 16.94 -42.66 19.97
C LEU A 484 15.48 -43.14 20.22
N PRO A 485 14.69 -42.43 21.02
CA PRO A 485 13.29 -42.78 21.20
C PRO A 485 12.52 -42.43 19.90
N LEU A 486 12.08 -43.48 19.21
CA LEU A 486 11.28 -43.34 18.00
C LEU A 486 9.85 -42.88 18.34
N ALA A 487 9.24 -42.15 17.40
CA ALA A 487 7.86 -41.71 17.56
C ALA A 487 6.90 -42.90 17.70
N GLN A 488 5.81 -42.72 18.47
CA GLN A 488 4.73 -43.72 18.64
C GLN A 488 5.17 -45.06 19.24
N GLY A 489 6.30 -45.10 19.94
CA GLY A 489 6.80 -46.30 20.58
C GLY A 489 7.23 -47.41 19.62
N VAL A 490 7.43 -47.09 18.36
CA VAL A 490 7.94 -48.03 17.35
C VAL A 490 9.37 -48.45 17.72
N ARG A 491 9.66 -49.74 17.67
CA ARG A 491 11.00 -50.30 17.87
C ARG A 491 11.42 -51.04 16.61
N PHE A 492 12.62 -50.73 16.13
CA PHE A 492 13.26 -51.46 15.05
C PHE A 492 14.42 -52.25 15.67
N ASP A 493 14.09 -53.42 16.30
CA ASP A 493 15.07 -54.34 16.88
C ASP A 493 15.63 -55.19 15.73
N ILE A 494 16.36 -54.60 14.83
CA ILE A 494 17.10 -55.30 13.78
C ILE A 494 18.53 -55.46 14.29
N ALA A 495 18.94 -56.69 14.54
CA ALA A 495 20.32 -56.99 14.87
C ALA A 495 21.24 -56.61 13.69
N PRO A 496 22.38 -55.96 13.95
CA PRO A 496 23.34 -55.56 12.89
C PRO A 496 23.92 -56.76 12.14
#